data_c87978a9673c144873ecf4cb5b81f57e
#
_entry.id   c87978a9673c144873ecf4cb5b81f57e
#
_cell.length_a   1.000
_cell.length_b   1.000
_cell.length_c   1.000
_cell.angle_alpha   90.00
_cell.angle_beta   90.00
_cell.angle_gamma   90.00
#
_symmetry.space_group_name_H-M   'P 1'
#
loop_
_entity.id
_entity.type
_entity.pdbx_description
1 polymer ?
#
loop_
_entity_poly.entity_id
_entity_poly.type
_entity_poly.pdbx_seq_one_letter_code
_entity_poly.pdbx_strand_id
1 'polypeptide(L)'
;MSDLREQALEYLSRLGSNPATAFKEDRVIETVKEILSEIGLEHKVDEFGNIIAKISGTNPTANPLAIVAHMDHPGFEITSNHDGNYIAQAMGGIPPSSFESGVPVQVILPDGKRILGSTMGMFGEENERQVLIKLDQPQDLEPPLSAVFDLTDFELDGEHIRMRAVDDLAGCGSILSALTRLSSGDAPPGDVYGVFTRAEEVGLVGARLMAEAGTLPPETLVISAESSRSLPGAEMGEGIVIRVGDAGFTFTADAESVLIRARETLQQRESGFKCQRQLMSGGTCEASAFAVFGYQTTGIAFPLGNYHNGAPEGRIEAEYINVNDYLGGIELITEAARRVSDRVNTAFRQRIREVPPNLRQRMLDTGN
;
A
#
# COMPACT_ATOMS: atom_id res chain seq x y z
N MET A 1 -2.45 -21.28 9.94
CA MET A 1 -1.27 -20.46 9.59
C MET A 1 -0.63 -20.84 8.26
N SER A 2 -0.45 -22.13 7.93
CA SER A 2 0.09 -22.55 6.60
C SER A 2 -0.78 -22.06 5.44
N ASP A 3 -2.08 -22.21 5.53
CA ASP A 3 -3.08 -21.85 4.52
C ASP A 3 -3.08 -20.33 4.23
N LEU A 4 -3.06 -19.49 5.27
CA LEU A 4 -2.99 -18.03 5.11
C LEU A 4 -1.69 -17.59 4.42
N ARG A 5 -0.55 -18.16 4.83
CA ARG A 5 0.75 -17.81 4.26
C ARG A 5 0.78 -18.14 2.76
N GLU A 6 0.34 -19.34 2.41
CA GLU A 6 0.34 -19.81 1.02
C GLU A 6 -0.54 -18.93 0.14
N GLN A 7 -1.78 -18.67 0.56
CA GLN A 7 -2.72 -17.79 -0.17
C GLN A 7 -2.20 -16.35 -0.30
N ALA A 8 -1.68 -15.77 0.79
CA ALA A 8 -1.18 -14.39 0.76
C ALA A 8 0.02 -14.23 -0.19
N LEU A 9 0.92 -15.22 -0.21
CA LEU A 9 2.07 -15.23 -1.13
C LEU A 9 1.64 -15.50 -2.58
N GLU A 10 0.63 -16.36 -2.79
CA GLU A 10 0.04 -16.56 -4.11
C GLU A 10 -0.54 -15.27 -4.68
N TYR A 11 -1.39 -14.56 -3.92
CA TYR A 11 -1.97 -13.30 -4.38
C TYR A 11 -0.89 -12.26 -4.72
N LEU A 12 0.11 -12.14 -3.86
CA LEU A 12 1.21 -11.20 -4.10
C LEU A 12 2.03 -11.58 -5.34
N SER A 13 2.28 -12.86 -5.56
CA SER A 13 2.97 -13.37 -6.76
C SER A 13 2.16 -13.08 -8.04
N ARG A 14 0.84 -13.27 -8.00
CA ARG A 14 -0.06 -12.96 -9.15
C ARG A 14 -0.04 -11.47 -9.48
N LEU A 15 -0.13 -10.61 -8.46
CA LEU A 15 -0.05 -9.16 -8.64
C LEU A 15 1.30 -8.74 -9.22
N GLY A 16 2.40 -9.21 -8.63
CA GLY A 16 3.78 -8.89 -9.03
C GLY A 16 4.11 -9.30 -10.46
N SER A 17 3.43 -10.33 -10.99
CA SER A 17 3.60 -10.78 -12.37
C SER A 17 3.10 -9.77 -13.42
N ASN A 18 2.44 -8.69 -12.99
CA ASN A 18 1.85 -7.68 -13.85
C ASN A 18 2.47 -6.29 -13.57
N PRO A 19 3.57 -5.92 -14.25
CA PRO A 19 4.17 -4.60 -14.12
C PRO A 19 3.19 -3.49 -14.51
N ALA A 20 3.15 -2.41 -13.72
CA ALA A 20 2.23 -1.30 -13.93
C ALA A 20 2.83 0.03 -13.47
N THR A 21 3.02 0.97 -14.37
CA THR A 21 3.28 2.37 -14.00
C THR A 21 1.97 3.14 -13.88
N ALA A 22 2.01 4.33 -13.27
CA ALA A 22 0.85 5.20 -13.18
C ALA A 22 0.14 5.36 -14.52
N PHE A 23 -1.20 5.29 -14.52
CA PHE A 23 -2.11 5.31 -15.67
C PHE A 23 -2.07 4.07 -16.59
N LYS A 24 -1.26 3.06 -16.26
CA LYS A 24 -1.10 1.81 -17.02
C LYS A 24 -1.25 0.56 -16.13
N GLU A 25 -2.20 0.60 -15.20
CA GLU A 25 -2.45 -0.44 -14.21
C GLU A 25 -3.40 -1.55 -14.71
N ASP A 26 -3.81 -1.52 -15.98
CA ASP A 26 -4.87 -2.38 -16.54
C ASP A 26 -4.73 -3.86 -16.14
N ARG A 27 -3.52 -4.41 -16.18
CA ARG A 27 -3.30 -5.83 -15.88
C ARG A 27 -3.33 -6.15 -14.39
N VAL A 28 -2.88 -5.24 -13.54
CA VAL A 28 -3.04 -5.37 -12.08
C VAL A 28 -4.53 -5.27 -11.73
N ILE A 29 -5.26 -4.33 -12.34
CA ILE A 29 -6.72 -4.19 -12.23
C ILE A 29 -7.42 -5.49 -12.58
N GLU A 30 -7.06 -6.14 -13.70
CA GLU A 30 -7.62 -7.43 -14.10
C GLU A 30 -7.36 -8.50 -13.04
N THR A 31 -6.11 -8.62 -12.55
CA THR A 31 -5.74 -9.59 -11.52
C THR A 31 -6.50 -9.36 -10.20
N VAL A 32 -6.67 -8.11 -9.76
CA VAL A 32 -7.47 -7.77 -8.58
C VAL A 32 -8.92 -8.22 -8.78
N LYS A 33 -9.52 -7.93 -9.93
CA LYS A 33 -10.91 -8.33 -10.25
C LYS A 33 -11.08 -9.85 -10.31
N GLU A 34 -10.10 -10.57 -10.88
CA GLU A 34 -10.10 -12.03 -10.92
C GLU A 34 -10.10 -12.60 -9.51
N ILE A 35 -9.19 -12.16 -8.62
CA ILE A 35 -9.12 -12.63 -7.25
C ILE A 35 -10.42 -12.30 -6.48
N LEU A 36 -10.96 -11.08 -6.63
CA LEU A 36 -12.23 -10.71 -6.01
C LEU A 36 -13.37 -11.61 -6.49
N SER A 37 -13.41 -11.97 -7.77
CA SER A 37 -14.40 -12.88 -8.34
C SER A 37 -14.24 -14.32 -7.84
N GLU A 38 -13.01 -14.81 -7.70
CA GLU A 38 -12.69 -16.13 -7.15
C GLU A 38 -13.19 -16.29 -5.70
N ILE A 39 -13.09 -15.23 -4.90
CA ILE A 39 -13.59 -15.24 -3.52
C ILE A 39 -15.07 -14.83 -3.41
N GLY A 40 -15.76 -14.64 -4.54
CA GLY A 40 -17.19 -14.34 -4.59
C GLY A 40 -17.57 -12.95 -4.10
N LEU A 41 -16.65 -11.98 -4.14
CA LEU A 41 -16.92 -10.60 -3.75
C LEU A 41 -17.26 -9.72 -4.95
N GLU A 42 -18.41 -9.05 -4.85
CA GLU A 42 -18.78 -8.00 -5.78
C GLU A 42 -17.86 -6.78 -5.61
N HIS A 43 -17.51 -6.17 -6.73
CA HIS A 43 -16.73 -4.95 -6.76
C HIS A 43 -17.31 -3.94 -7.74
N LYS A 44 -16.99 -2.68 -7.52
CA LYS A 44 -17.29 -1.57 -8.42
C LYS A 44 -16.00 -0.93 -8.89
N VAL A 45 -16.06 -0.33 -10.07
CA VAL A 45 -15.00 0.54 -10.58
C VAL A 45 -15.60 1.94 -10.61
N ASP A 46 -14.90 2.91 -10.03
CA ASP A 46 -15.33 4.31 -10.10
C ASP A 46 -15.00 4.93 -11.47
N GLU A 47 -15.40 6.17 -11.68
CA GLU A 47 -15.16 6.87 -12.94
C GLU A 47 -13.67 7.14 -13.24
N PHE A 48 -12.80 6.99 -12.25
CA PHE A 48 -11.35 7.16 -12.37
C PHE A 48 -10.60 5.83 -12.53
N GLY A 49 -11.33 4.70 -12.48
CA GLY A 49 -10.78 3.36 -12.61
C GLY A 49 -10.28 2.72 -11.32
N ASN A 50 -10.50 3.35 -10.16
CA ASN A 50 -10.21 2.71 -8.86
C ASN A 50 -11.20 1.57 -8.61
N ILE A 51 -10.76 0.50 -7.94
CA ILE A 51 -11.61 -0.65 -7.63
C ILE A 51 -12.06 -0.57 -6.17
N ILE A 52 -13.34 -0.87 -5.92
CA ILE A 52 -13.93 -0.87 -4.59
C ILE A 52 -14.69 -2.18 -4.40
N ALA A 53 -14.17 -3.05 -3.54
CA ALA A 53 -14.87 -4.25 -3.07
C ALA A 53 -15.54 -3.97 -1.72
N LYS A 54 -16.68 -4.61 -1.46
CA LYS A 54 -17.44 -4.36 -0.23
C LYS A 54 -17.84 -5.67 0.45
N ILE A 55 -17.63 -5.73 1.78
CA ILE A 55 -18.25 -6.70 2.68
C ILE A 55 -19.25 -5.96 3.55
N SER A 56 -20.51 -6.39 3.54
CA SER A 56 -21.56 -5.75 4.35
C SER A 56 -21.42 -6.08 5.83
N GLY A 57 -21.52 -5.08 6.66
CA GLY A 57 -21.51 -5.21 8.12
C GLY A 57 -22.85 -5.69 8.69
N THR A 58 -22.81 -6.15 9.94
CA THR A 58 -24.00 -6.64 10.68
C THR A 58 -24.70 -5.54 11.48
N ASN A 59 -24.06 -4.41 11.72
CA ASN A 59 -24.58 -3.29 12.50
C ASN A 59 -24.53 -1.98 11.69
N PRO A 60 -25.66 -1.47 11.22
CA PRO A 60 -25.71 -0.27 10.40
C PRO A 60 -25.30 1.03 11.12
N THR A 61 -25.13 0.98 12.45
CA THR A 61 -24.64 2.13 13.24
C THR A 61 -23.14 2.08 13.50
N ALA A 62 -22.47 1.00 13.11
CA ALA A 62 -21.02 0.91 13.19
C ALA A 62 -20.39 1.74 12.04
N ASN A 63 -19.28 2.43 12.34
CA ASN A 63 -18.54 3.11 11.29
C ASN A 63 -18.09 2.12 10.21
N PRO A 64 -18.21 2.48 8.94
CA PRO A 64 -17.54 1.74 7.88
C PRO A 64 -16.02 1.86 8.01
N LEU A 65 -15.30 0.86 7.51
CA LEU A 65 -13.85 0.83 7.44
C LEU A 65 -13.41 0.63 6.00
N ALA A 66 -12.54 1.48 5.48
CA ALA A 66 -11.87 1.26 4.20
C ALA A 66 -10.39 0.96 4.42
N ILE A 67 -9.87 -0.01 3.69
CA ILE A 67 -8.45 -0.32 3.61
C ILE A 67 -8.04 -0.01 2.18
N VAL A 68 -7.04 0.86 2.01
CA VAL A 68 -6.68 1.47 0.73
C VAL A 68 -5.22 1.18 0.41
N ALA A 69 -4.92 0.83 -0.83
CA ALA A 69 -3.57 0.60 -1.37
C ALA A 69 -3.55 0.94 -2.86
N HIS A 70 -2.38 1.26 -3.42
CA HIS A 70 -2.26 1.59 -4.83
C HIS A 70 -1.72 0.45 -5.69
N MET A 71 -2.08 0.49 -6.98
CA MET A 71 -1.80 -0.56 -7.95
C MET A 71 -0.60 -0.25 -8.86
N ASP A 72 -0.19 1.01 -8.93
CA ASP A 72 0.96 1.44 -9.73
C ASP A 72 2.27 1.38 -8.94
N HIS A 73 3.38 1.47 -9.66
CA HIS A 73 4.72 1.57 -9.07
C HIS A 73 5.62 2.46 -9.95
N PRO A 74 6.76 2.96 -9.42
CA PRO A 74 7.66 3.82 -10.18
C PRO A 74 8.24 3.12 -11.43
N GLY A 75 8.49 3.91 -12.46
CA GLY A 75 9.09 3.44 -13.71
C GLY A 75 9.11 4.54 -14.76
N PHE A 76 8.81 4.19 -16.00
CA PHE A 76 8.80 5.14 -17.13
C PHE A 76 7.54 4.94 -17.98
N GLU A 77 7.12 6.02 -18.63
CA GLU A 77 6.18 5.99 -19.75
C GLU A 77 6.91 6.34 -21.04
N ILE A 78 6.95 5.42 -21.99
CA ILE A 78 7.41 5.70 -23.36
C ILE A 78 6.41 6.64 -24.02
N THR A 79 6.89 7.81 -24.47
CA THR A 79 6.04 8.88 -25.02
C THR A 79 6.16 9.03 -26.54
N SER A 80 7.34 8.75 -27.09
CA SER A 80 7.57 8.90 -28.54
C SER A 80 8.83 8.16 -29.02
N ASN A 81 8.93 7.98 -30.33
CA ASN A 81 10.13 7.51 -31.00
C ASN A 81 11.10 8.68 -31.27
N HIS A 82 12.41 8.43 -31.13
CA HIS A 82 13.48 9.37 -31.44
C HIS A 82 14.68 8.62 -32.04
N ASP A 83 14.90 8.77 -33.33
CA ASP A 83 16.03 8.19 -34.05
C ASP A 83 16.24 6.68 -33.82
N GLY A 84 15.15 5.91 -33.79
CA GLY A 84 15.15 4.47 -33.58
C GLY A 84 15.28 4.04 -32.08
N ASN A 85 15.31 4.99 -31.16
CA ASN A 85 15.18 4.81 -29.74
C ASN A 85 13.85 5.42 -29.26
N TYR A 86 13.56 5.34 -27.97
CA TYR A 86 12.30 5.83 -27.40
C TYR A 86 12.55 6.83 -26.29
N ILE A 87 11.90 7.99 -26.35
CA ILE A 87 11.85 8.93 -25.24
C ILE A 87 10.89 8.38 -24.21
N ALA A 88 11.35 8.31 -22.96
CA ALA A 88 10.57 7.82 -21.83
C ALA A 88 10.60 8.81 -20.68
N GLN A 89 9.41 9.16 -20.18
CA GLN A 89 9.17 10.04 -19.05
C GLN A 89 9.21 9.24 -17.74
N ALA A 90 9.97 9.70 -16.76
CA ALA A 90 9.95 9.09 -15.41
C ALA A 90 8.57 9.28 -14.76
N MET A 91 8.02 8.19 -14.25
CA MET A 91 6.77 8.11 -13.51
C MET A 91 7.08 7.75 -12.05
N GLY A 92 6.72 8.62 -11.13
CA GLY A 92 7.02 8.43 -9.71
C GLY A 92 8.45 8.80 -9.28
N GLY A 93 8.79 8.42 -8.08
CA GLY A 93 10.05 8.73 -7.41
C GLY A 93 11.15 7.72 -7.70
N ILE A 94 11.73 7.69 -8.89
CA ILE A 94 12.82 6.76 -9.24
C ILE A 94 14.20 7.25 -8.77
N PRO A 95 15.17 6.35 -8.47
CA PRO A 95 16.52 6.70 -8.08
C PRO A 95 17.26 7.52 -9.14
N PRO A 96 18.18 8.44 -8.78
CA PRO A 96 18.97 9.20 -9.75
C PRO A 96 19.75 8.33 -10.75
N SER A 97 20.25 7.16 -10.32
CA SER A 97 20.93 6.19 -11.20
C SER A 97 20.06 5.65 -12.33
N SER A 98 18.75 5.77 -12.22
CA SER A 98 17.81 5.39 -13.30
C SER A 98 18.01 6.21 -14.58
N PHE A 99 18.62 7.39 -14.48
CA PHE A 99 18.91 8.27 -15.61
C PHE A 99 20.31 8.04 -16.21
N GLU A 100 21.04 7.04 -15.70
CA GLU A 100 22.32 6.64 -16.29
C GLU A 100 22.11 5.72 -17.51
N SER A 101 23.15 5.52 -18.29
CA SER A 101 23.14 4.60 -19.41
C SER A 101 23.35 3.15 -18.96
N GLY A 102 22.60 2.22 -19.57
CA GLY A 102 22.78 0.79 -19.34
C GLY A 102 21.90 0.20 -18.22
N VAL A 103 20.93 0.93 -17.70
CA VAL A 103 19.95 0.38 -16.74
C VAL A 103 18.99 -0.54 -17.49
N PRO A 104 18.91 -1.84 -17.14
CA PRO A 104 18.00 -2.77 -17.81
C PRO A 104 16.54 -2.43 -17.54
N VAL A 105 15.72 -2.47 -18.59
CA VAL A 105 14.29 -2.21 -18.52
C VAL A 105 13.49 -3.20 -19.36
N GLN A 106 12.23 -3.37 -19.00
CA GLN A 106 11.22 -4.10 -19.79
C GLN A 106 10.14 -3.13 -20.24
N VAL A 107 9.90 -3.06 -21.54
CA VAL A 107 8.74 -2.36 -22.10
C VAL A 107 7.55 -3.32 -22.12
N ILE A 108 6.43 -2.88 -21.59
CA ILE A 108 5.23 -3.70 -21.43
C ILE A 108 4.24 -3.38 -22.54
N LEU A 109 3.93 -4.38 -23.37
CA LEU A 109 2.93 -4.26 -24.42
C LEU A 109 1.51 -4.45 -23.87
N PRO A 110 0.47 -3.97 -24.56
CA PRO A 110 -0.92 -4.13 -24.14
C PRO A 110 -1.35 -5.59 -23.92
N ASP A 111 -0.76 -6.53 -24.67
CA ASP A 111 -1.00 -7.98 -24.50
C ASP A 111 -0.18 -8.60 -23.34
N GLY A 112 0.60 -7.79 -22.63
CA GLY A 112 1.46 -8.19 -21.51
C GLY A 112 2.81 -8.77 -21.92
N LYS A 113 3.13 -8.84 -23.21
CA LYS A 113 4.49 -9.20 -23.61
C LYS A 113 5.48 -8.14 -23.17
N ARG A 114 6.68 -8.59 -22.84
CA ARG A 114 7.79 -7.78 -22.36
C ARG A 114 8.89 -7.74 -23.38
N ILE A 115 9.32 -6.54 -23.71
CA ILE A 115 10.42 -6.30 -24.63
C ILE A 115 11.59 -5.74 -23.82
N LEU A 116 12.73 -6.42 -23.92
CA LEU A 116 13.93 -6.01 -23.20
C LEU A 116 14.61 -4.81 -23.87
N GLY A 117 15.19 -3.97 -23.06
CA GLY A 117 15.96 -2.82 -23.48
C GLY A 117 16.77 -2.25 -22.31
N SER A 118 17.40 -1.13 -22.56
CA SER A 118 18.16 -0.41 -21.56
C SER A 118 18.10 1.10 -21.76
N THR A 119 18.28 1.85 -20.69
CA THR A 119 18.42 3.30 -20.75
C THR A 119 19.73 3.67 -21.47
N MET A 120 19.72 4.79 -22.16
CA MET A 120 20.90 5.35 -22.82
C MET A 120 21.40 6.64 -22.13
N GLY A 121 20.84 6.96 -21.00
CA GLY A 121 21.10 8.19 -20.27
C GLY A 121 19.96 9.20 -20.35
N MET A 122 20.12 10.30 -19.64
CA MET A 122 19.17 11.40 -19.59
C MET A 122 18.95 12.01 -20.98
N PHE A 123 17.70 12.37 -21.26
CA PHE A 123 17.31 13.08 -22.47
C PHE A 123 16.63 14.41 -22.09
N GLY A 124 16.97 15.50 -22.81
CA GLY A 124 16.45 16.83 -22.51
C GLY A 124 17.09 17.48 -21.26
N GLU A 125 16.35 18.37 -20.62
CA GLU A 125 16.79 19.06 -19.42
C GLU A 125 16.52 18.20 -18.15
N GLU A 126 17.31 18.39 -17.09
CA GLU A 126 17.20 17.59 -15.86
C GLU A 126 15.80 17.63 -15.22
N ASN A 127 15.16 18.78 -15.27
CA ASN A 127 13.80 18.97 -14.74
C ASN A 127 12.70 18.27 -15.57
N GLU A 128 12.97 17.88 -16.80
CA GLU A 128 12.06 17.10 -17.62
C GLU A 128 12.00 15.64 -17.20
N ARG A 129 13.06 15.14 -16.53
CA ARG A 129 13.13 13.77 -16.00
C ARG A 129 12.86 12.72 -17.08
N GLN A 130 13.50 12.85 -18.24
CA GLN A 130 13.37 11.94 -19.36
C GLN A 130 14.64 11.15 -19.62
N VAL A 131 14.49 9.95 -20.18
CA VAL A 131 15.58 9.09 -20.62
C VAL A 131 15.33 8.64 -22.06
N LEU A 132 16.38 8.29 -22.79
CA LEU A 132 16.26 7.47 -23.97
C LEU A 132 16.30 5.99 -23.59
N ILE A 133 15.40 5.19 -24.16
CA ILE A 133 15.41 3.73 -24.04
C ILE A 133 15.72 3.14 -25.41
N LYS A 134 16.72 2.25 -25.44
CA LYS A 134 17.07 1.44 -26.60
C LYS A 134 16.58 0.01 -26.36
N LEU A 135 15.86 -0.54 -27.33
CA LEU A 135 15.46 -1.94 -27.29
C LEU A 135 16.61 -2.85 -27.71
N ASP A 136 16.72 -4.03 -27.11
CA ASP A 136 17.72 -5.04 -27.47
C ASP A 136 17.52 -5.57 -28.89
N GLN A 137 16.26 -5.63 -29.31
CA GLN A 137 15.88 -5.95 -30.68
C GLN A 137 15.01 -4.82 -31.26
N PRO A 138 15.35 -4.27 -32.44
CA PRO A 138 14.55 -3.23 -33.05
C PRO A 138 13.10 -3.70 -33.30
N GLN A 139 12.15 -2.92 -32.79
CA GLN A 139 10.73 -3.14 -32.95
C GLN A 139 10.02 -1.80 -32.97
N ASP A 140 9.02 -1.64 -33.80
CA ASP A 140 8.17 -0.46 -33.79
C ASP A 140 7.15 -0.57 -32.63
N LEU A 141 7.15 0.43 -31.75
CA LEU A 141 6.23 0.54 -30.62
C LEU A 141 5.22 1.66 -30.90
N GLU A 142 4.02 1.47 -30.40
CA GLU A 142 2.95 2.49 -30.42
C GLU A 142 2.78 3.11 -29.02
N PRO A 143 3.44 4.22 -28.71
CA PRO A 143 3.27 4.92 -27.45
C PRO A 143 1.81 5.41 -27.24
N PRO A 144 1.36 5.60 -25.95
CA PRO A 144 2.16 5.48 -24.73
C PRO A 144 2.21 4.05 -24.17
N LEU A 145 3.39 3.61 -23.67
CA LEU A 145 3.62 2.30 -23.08
C LEU A 145 4.38 2.42 -21.76
N SER A 146 4.12 1.50 -20.82
CA SER A 146 4.96 1.38 -19.62
C SER A 146 6.33 0.81 -19.95
N ALA A 147 7.36 1.31 -19.27
CA ALA A 147 8.65 0.66 -19.16
C ALA A 147 9.06 0.62 -17.68
N VAL A 148 9.47 -0.54 -17.22
CA VAL A 148 9.81 -0.80 -15.83
C VAL A 148 11.21 -1.36 -15.72
N PHE A 149 11.85 -1.30 -14.55
CA PHE A 149 13.15 -1.95 -14.35
C PHE A 149 13.04 -3.46 -14.57
N ASP A 150 14.04 -4.04 -15.20
CA ASP A 150 14.15 -5.50 -15.41
C ASP A 150 14.58 -6.18 -14.10
N LEU A 151 13.62 -6.35 -13.19
CA LEU A 151 13.79 -6.92 -11.88
C LEU A 151 12.81 -8.08 -11.69
N THR A 152 13.06 -8.90 -10.65
CA THR A 152 12.18 -10.04 -10.35
C THR A 152 10.75 -9.60 -10.04
N ASP A 153 9.78 -10.34 -10.57
CA ASP A 153 8.36 -10.11 -10.33
C ASP A 153 7.96 -10.52 -8.90
N PHE A 154 8.47 -11.68 -8.47
CA PHE A 154 8.25 -12.23 -7.13
C PHE A 154 9.31 -13.29 -6.86
N GLU A 155 9.94 -13.21 -5.71
CA GLU A 155 10.90 -14.19 -5.22
C GLU A 155 10.80 -14.29 -3.69
N LEU A 156 10.79 -15.51 -3.17
CA LEU A 156 10.89 -15.78 -1.75
C LEU A 156 12.34 -16.13 -1.39
N ASP A 157 13.05 -15.21 -0.75
CA ASP A 157 14.44 -15.36 -0.33
C ASP A 157 14.54 -15.42 1.20
N GLY A 158 14.51 -16.64 1.74
CA GLY A 158 14.50 -16.88 3.18
C GLY A 158 13.27 -16.28 3.87
N GLU A 159 13.49 -15.23 4.67
CA GLU A 159 12.43 -14.50 5.36
C GLU A 159 11.97 -13.24 4.61
N HIS A 160 12.47 -13.03 3.40
CA HIS A 160 12.14 -11.85 2.60
C HIS A 160 11.32 -12.20 1.37
N ILE A 161 10.38 -11.37 1.05
CA ILE A 161 9.71 -11.29 -0.24
C ILE A 161 10.42 -10.21 -1.03
N ARG A 162 10.96 -10.56 -2.21
CA ARG A 162 11.62 -9.64 -3.15
C ARG A 162 10.75 -9.48 -4.39
N MET A 163 10.52 -8.23 -4.79
CA MET A 163 9.71 -7.91 -5.98
C MET A 163 10.21 -6.60 -6.59
N ARG A 164 9.94 -6.40 -7.88
CA ARG A 164 10.09 -5.09 -8.51
C ARG A 164 9.25 -4.03 -7.80
N ALA A 165 8.03 -4.39 -7.40
CA ALA A 165 7.01 -3.50 -6.86
C ALA A 165 6.39 -4.11 -5.59
N VAL A 166 7.12 -4.08 -4.47
CA VAL A 166 6.52 -4.33 -3.15
C VAL A 166 5.62 -3.15 -2.77
N ASP A 167 6.06 -1.96 -3.07
CA ASP A 167 5.36 -0.69 -2.98
C ASP A 167 4.51 -0.50 -4.25
N ASP A 168 3.14 -0.62 -4.19
CA ASP A 168 2.38 -1.04 -3.00
C ASP A 168 1.51 -2.29 -3.30
N LEU A 169 2.03 -3.19 -4.13
CA LEU A 169 1.35 -4.48 -4.35
C LEU A 169 1.26 -5.33 -3.07
N ALA A 170 2.13 -5.07 -2.07
CA ALA A 170 1.99 -5.69 -0.76
C ALA A 170 0.75 -5.19 -0.02
N GLY A 171 0.45 -3.90 -0.09
CA GLY A 171 -0.82 -3.35 0.38
C GLY A 171 -2.01 -3.98 -0.32
N CYS A 172 -2.00 -4.02 -1.66
CA CYS A 172 -3.05 -4.66 -2.46
C CYS A 172 -3.25 -6.14 -2.09
N GLY A 173 -2.18 -6.92 -2.01
CA GLY A 173 -2.23 -8.34 -1.61
C GLY A 173 -2.72 -8.53 -0.18
N SER A 174 -2.38 -7.61 0.74
CA SER A 174 -2.85 -7.64 2.11
C SER A 174 -4.36 -7.39 2.21
N ILE A 175 -4.89 -6.44 1.42
CA ILE A 175 -6.34 -6.17 1.32
C ILE A 175 -7.08 -7.40 0.79
N LEU A 176 -6.63 -7.98 -0.32
CA LEU A 176 -7.26 -9.18 -0.89
C LEU A 176 -7.28 -10.34 0.11
N SER A 177 -6.17 -10.57 0.82
CA SER A 177 -6.07 -11.60 1.85
C SER A 177 -7.00 -11.33 3.04
N ALA A 178 -7.10 -10.08 3.49
CA ALA A 178 -8.01 -9.70 4.56
C ALA A 178 -9.48 -9.87 4.15
N LEU A 179 -9.85 -9.44 2.93
CA LEU A 179 -11.19 -9.62 2.38
C LEU A 179 -11.58 -11.10 2.27
N THR A 180 -10.66 -11.96 1.82
CA THR A 180 -10.87 -13.41 1.78
C THR A 180 -11.18 -13.99 3.15
N ARG A 181 -10.44 -13.57 4.18
CA ARG A 181 -10.67 -14.01 5.56
C ARG A 181 -11.96 -13.48 6.17
N LEU A 182 -12.35 -12.27 5.81
CA LEU A 182 -13.59 -11.66 6.29
C LEU A 182 -14.82 -12.26 5.60
N SER A 183 -14.73 -12.62 4.31
CA SER A 183 -15.82 -13.24 3.56
C SER A 183 -16.11 -14.67 3.99
N SER A 184 -15.09 -15.41 4.45
CA SER A 184 -15.20 -16.82 4.90
C SER A 184 -15.49 -16.99 6.39
N GLY A 185 -15.49 -15.90 7.18
CA GLY A 185 -15.67 -15.90 8.63
C GLY A 185 -16.95 -15.19 9.08
N ASP A 186 -16.98 -14.84 10.38
CA ASP A 186 -18.05 -14.00 10.91
C ASP A 186 -18.03 -12.62 10.26
N ALA A 187 -19.19 -12.14 9.83
CA ALA A 187 -19.33 -10.83 9.22
C ALA A 187 -18.88 -9.70 10.19
N PRO A 188 -18.15 -8.68 9.71
CA PRO A 188 -17.70 -7.57 10.52
C PRO A 188 -18.88 -6.74 11.06
N PRO A 189 -18.69 -5.95 12.14
CA PRO A 189 -19.78 -5.10 12.64
C PRO A 189 -20.15 -3.98 11.67
N GLY A 190 -19.18 -3.26 11.10
CA GLY A 190 -19.39 -2.22 10.09
C GLY A 190 -19.10 -2.72 8.67
N ASP A 191 -19.58 -1.99 7.67
CA ASP A 191 -19.18 -2.24 6.28
C ASP A 191 -17.67 -2.16 6.13
N VAL A 192 -17.08 -3.08 5.37
CA VAL A 192 -15.64 -3.07 5.06
C VAL A 192 -15.44 -2.88 3.57
N TYR A 193 -14.63 -1.89 3.21
CA TYR A 193 -14.25 -1.61 1.84
C TYR A 193 -12.78 -1.96 1.62
N GLY A 194 -12.48 -2.78 0.62
CA GLY A 194 -11.15 -2.90 0.04
C GLY A 194 -11.06 -1.98 -1.16
N VAL A 195 -10.12 -1.06 -1.14
CA VAL A 195 -9.98 -0.01 -2.16
C VAL A 195 -8.61 -0.12 -2.80
N PHE A 196 -8.58 -0.16 -4.13
CA PHE A 196 -7.35 -0.26 -4.90
C PHE A 196 -7.29 0.97 -5.82
N THR A 197 -6.35 1.86 -5.52
CA THR A 197 -6.22 3.16 -6.19
C THR A 197 -5.23 3.12 -7.34
N ARG A 198 -5.30 4.11 -8.21
CA ARG A 198 -4.45 4.30 -9.39
C ARG A 198 -3.60 5.55 -9.26
N ALA A 199 -2.48 5.54 -9.93
CA ALA A 199 -1.62 6.72 -10.12
C ALA A 199 -1.26 7.42 -8.79
N GLU A 200 -0.90 6.63 -7.78
CA GLU A 200 -0.42 7.14 -6.49
C GLU A 200 0.92 7.83 -6.65
N GLU A 201 1.86 7.17 -7.33
CA GLU A 201 3.26 7.54 -7.49
C GLU A 201 3.48 8.91 -8.18
N VAL A 202 2.48 9.39 -8.87
CA VAL A 202 2.48 10.71 -9.53
C VAL A 202 1.64 11.74 -8.78
N GLY A 203 1.37 11.51 -7.49
CA GLY A 203 0.75 12.47 -6.59
C GLY A 203 -0.62 12.08 -6.05
N LEU A 204 -0.82 10.82 -5.64
CA LEU A 204 -2.04 10.32 -4.99
C LEU A 204 -3.31 10.51 -5.84
N VAL A 205 -3.19 10.48 -7.18
CA VAL A 205 -4.24 11.00 -8.09
C VAL A 205 -5.56 10.25 -7.90
N GLY A 206 -5.54 8.91 -7.91
CA GLY A 206 -6.74 8.10 -7.74
C GLY A 206 -7.41 8.30 -6.39
N ALA A 207 -6.64 8.31 -5.31
CA ALA A 207 -7.17 8.52 -3.95
C ALA A 207 -7.76 9.93 -3.77
N ARG A 208 -7.10 10.96 -4.30
CA ARG A 208 -7.58 12.36 -4.24
C ARG A 208 -8.91 12.52 -4.97
N LEU A 209 -9.01 11.99 -6.18
CA LEU A 209 -10.24 12.08 -6.98
C LEU A 209 -11.38 11.28 -6.34
N MET A 210 -11.11 10.09 -5.80
CA MET A 210 -12.09 9.30 -5.06
C MET A 210 -12.59 10.03 -3.82
N ALA A 211 -11.69 10.64 -3.05
CA ALA A 211 -12.03 11.39 -1.84
C ALA A 211 -12.83 12.67 -2.16
N GLU A 212 -12.45 13.41 -3.21
CA GLU A 212 -13.17 14.59 -3.70
C GLU A 212 -14.60 14.24 -4.15
N ALA A 213 -14.76 13.13 -4.87
CA ALA A 213 -16.05 12.64 -5.33
C ALA A 213 -16.96 12.12 -4.21
N GLY A 214 -16.42 11.90 -3.00
CA GLY A 214 -17.18 11.33 -1.88
C GLY A 214 -17.64 9.90 -2.13
N THR A 215 -16.84 9.11 -2.82
CA THR A 215 -17.17 7.73 -3.23
C THR A 215 -17.41 6.81 -2.04
N LEU A 216 -16.70 7.01 -0.92
CA LEU A 216 -16.92 6.32 0.34
C LEU A 216 -17.88 7.14 1.24
N PRO A 217 -18.69 6.47 2.12
CA PRO A 217 -19.50 7.18 3.11
C PRO A 217 -18.63 8.11 3.97
N PRO A 218 -19.11 9.32 4.33
CA PRO A 218 -18.29 10.34 5.01
C PRO A 218 -17.79 9.92 6.39
N GLU A 219 -18.49 9.00 7.07
CA GLU A 219 -18.10 8.45 8.38
C GLU A 219 -17.13 7.28 8.30
N THR A 220 -16.66 6.93 7.09
CA THR A 220 -15.70 5.83 6.89
C THR A 220 -14.36 6.16 7.54
N LEU A 221 -13.87 5.21 8.33
CA LEU A 221 -12.49 5.24 8.81
C LEU A 221 -11.58 4.67 7.73
N VAL A 222 -10.52 5.37 7.37
CA VAL A 222 -9.63 4.96 6.28
C VAL A 222 -8.28 4.50 6.85
N ILE A 223 -7.86 3.29 6.48
CA ILE A 223 -6.53 2.74 6.74
C ILE A 223 -5.79 2.64 5.41
N SER A 224 -4.73 3.44 5.19
CA SER A 224 -3.79 3.20 4.10
C SER A 224 -2.90 2.03 4.49
N ALA A 225 -2.87 0.99 3.65
CA ALA A 225 -1.94 -0.13 3.78
C ALA A 225 -0.81 0.12 2.76
N GLU A 226 0.36 0.44 3.25
CA GLU A 226 1.44 1.04 2.48
C GLU A 226 2.78 0.31 2.72
N SER A 227 3.68 0.33 1.77
CA SER A 227 5.07 -0.07 1.97
C SER A 227 5.93 1.17 2.14
N SER A 228 6.73 1.23 3.21
CA SER A 228 7.48 2.45 3.51
C SER A 228 8.90 2.14 3.96
N ARG A 229 9.84 3.00 3.55
CA ARG A 229 11.25 2.87 3.92
C ARG A 229 11.42 2.58 5.41
N SER A 230 12.19 1.54 5.75
CA SER A 230 12.59 1.24 7.12
C SER A 230 13.33 2.43 7.75
N LEU A 231 13.03 2.70 9.03
CA LEU A 231 13.66 3.77 9.81
C LEU A 231 13.69 3.37 11.30
N PRO A 232 14.44 4.08 12.16
CA PRO A 232 14.43 3.79 13.59
C PRO A 232 13.01 3.83 14.20
N GLY A 233 12.60 2.70 14.81
CA GLY A 233 11.24 2.49 15.34
C GLY A 233 10.22 2.00 14.31
N ALA A 234 10.66 1.73 13.06
CA ALA A 234 9.94 1.04 12.00
C ALA A 234 10.90 0.08 11.29
N GLU A 235 11.38 -0.92 12.02
CA GLU A 235 12.45 -1.81 11.60
C GLU A 235 11.87 -3.10 10.98
N MET A 236 12.50 -3.58 9.93
CA MET A 236 12.10 -4.82 9.24
C MET A 236 12.33 -6.03 10.16
N GLY A 237 11.34 -6.94 10.20
CA GLY A 237 11.37 -8.13 11.06
C GLY A 237 10.91 -7.88 12.50
N GLU A 238 10.66 -6.62 12.88
CA GLU A 238 10.12 -6.25 14.19
C GLU A 238 8.59 -6.06 14.19
N GLY A 239 7.93 -6.51 13.14
CA GLY A 239 6.48 -6.52 12.97
C GLY A 239 5.95 -5.32 12.21
N ILE A 240 4.70 -5.46 11.78
CA ILE A 240 3.97 -4.42 11.06
C ILE A 240 3.95 -3.10 11.84
N VAL A 241 4.02 -1.98 11.13
CA VAL A 241 4.01 -0.63 11.73
C VAL A 241 2.62 -0.02 11.67
N ILE A 242 2.07 0.42 12.80
CA ILE A 242 0.94 1.34 12.83
C ILE A 242 1.47 2.74 12.54
N ARG A 243 1.01 3.36 11.45
CA ARG A 243 1.40 4.72 11.05
C ARG A 243 0.56 5.73 11.82
N VAL A 244 1.23 6.66 12.52
CA VAL A 244 0.55 7.75 13.22
C VAL A 244 0.49 9.03 12.40
N GLY A 245 1.08 9.02 11.23
CA GLY A 245 1.15 10.11 10.28
C GLY A 245 2.15 9.81 9.16
N ASP A 246 2.23 10.73 8.22
CA ASP A 246 3.17 10.76 7.12
C ASP A 246 3.89 12.12 7.03
N ALA A 247 4.50 12.45 5.89
CA ALA A 247 5.19 13.73 5.70
C ALA A 247 4.23 14.94 5.71
N GLY A 248 2.96 14.75 5.36
CA GLY A 248 1.96 15.80 5.23
C GLY A 248 1.02 15.94 6.43
N PHE A 249 0.67 14.84 7.07
CA PHE A 249 -0.37 14.81 8.10
C PHE A 249 0.00 13.96 9.33
N THR A 250 -0.46 14.40 10.50
CA THR A 250 -0.64 13.53 11.67
C THR A 250 -2.05 12.96 11.61
N PHE A 251 -2.16 11.64 11.66
CA PHE A 251 -3.44 10.96 11.50
C PHE A 251 -4.32 11.06 12.77
N THR A 252 -5.60 10.69 12.63
CA THR A 252 -6.56 10.87 13.72
C THR A 252 -6.46 9.76 14.77
N ALA A 253 -6.39 10.15 16.05
CA ALA A 253 -6.30 9.19 17.16
C ALA A 253 -7.51 8.24 17.26
N ASP A 254 -8.67 8.64 16.73
CA ASP A 254 -9.86 7.80 16.75
C ASP A 254 -9.77 6.69 15.68
N ALA A 255 -9.31 7.01 14.46
CA ALA A 255 -9.03 6.01 13.44
C ALA A 255 -7.88 5.08 13.88
N GLU A 256 -6.80 5.63 14.43
CA GLU A 256 -5.69 4.81 14.96
C GLU A 256 -6.14 3.83 16.04
N SER A 257 -7.12 4.20 16.87
CA SER A 257 -7.64 3.34 17.92
C SER A 257 -8.17 2.01 17.41
N VAL A 258 -8.61 1.92 16.15
CA VAL A 258 -9.03 0.65 15.53
C VAL A 258 -7.85 -0.32 15.44
N LEU A 259 -6.69 0.15 14.95
CA LEU A 259 -5.47 -0.64 14.86
C LEU A 259 -4.88 -0.98 16.25
N ILE A 260 -4.91 -0.03 17.18
CA ILE A 260 -4.46 -0.28 18.56
C ILE A 260 -5.32 -1.37 19.21
N ARG A 261 -6.64 -1.31 19.05
CA ARG A 261 -7.55 -2.32 19.60
C ARG A 261 -7.35 -3.69 18.95
N ALA A 262 -7.12 -3.73 17.65
CA ALA A 262 -6.77 -4.96 16.92
C ALA A 262 -5.46 -5.56 17.45
N ARG A 263 -4.41 -4.76 17.58
CA ARG A 263 -3.13 -5.18 18.14
C ARG A 263 -3.28 -5.78 19.53
N GLU A 264 -4.00 -5.11 20.44
CA GLU A 264 -4.25 -5.60 21.79
C GLU A 264 -4.93 -6.97 21.79
N THR A 265 -5.89 -7.18 20.88
CA THR A 265 -6.58 -8.46 20.73
C THR A 265 -5.65 -9.55 20.21
N LEU A 266 -4.84 -9.24 19.20
CA LEU A 266 -3.88 -10.19 18.63
C LEU A 266 -2.82 -10.58 19.65
N GLN A 267 -2.26 -9.64 20.40
CA GLN A 267 -1.30 -9.90 21.46
C GLN A 267 -1.85 -10.73 22.62
N GLN A 268 -3.16 -10.67 22.88
CA GLN A 268 -3.83 -11.55 23.86
C GLN A 268 -3.98 -12.98 23.35
N ARG A 269 -4.19 -13.17 22.04
CA ARG A 269 -4.28 -14.51 21.42
C ARG A 269 -2.91 -15.14 21.22
N GLU A 270 -1.94 -14.34 20.83
CA GLU A 270 -0.60 -14.76 20.48
C GLU A 270 0.43 -13.84 21.13
N SER A 271 1.10 -14.35 22.15
CA SER A 271 2.08 -13.58 22.94
C SER A 271 3.30 -13.09 22.13
N GLY A 272 3.49 -13.62 20.92
CA GLY A 272 4.57 -13.26 19.99
C GLY A 272 4.18 -12.25 18.90
N PHE A 273 2.93 -11.77 18.86
CA PHE A 273 2.53 -10.83 17.82
C PHE A 273 3.29 -9.51 17.93
N LYS A 274 4.16 -9.26 16.95
CA LYS A 274 4.99 -8.05 16.86
C LYS A 274 4.26 -6.96 16.10
N CYS A 275 4.30 -5.74 16.64
CA CYS A 275 3.70 -4.57 16.03
C CYS A 275 4.38 -3.30 16.55
N GLN A 276 4.84 -2.48 15.67
CA GLN A 276 5.48 -1.19 15.93
C GLN A 276 4.47 -0.04 15.81
N ARG A 277 4.88 1.17 16.16
CA ARG A 277 4.09 2.39 16.02
C ARG A 277 5.02 3.56 15.74
N GLN A 278 4.89 4.20 14.58
CA GLN A 278 5.84 5.23 14.15
C GLN A 278 5.19 6.28 13.22
N LEU A 279 5.77 7.48 13.23
CA LEU A 279 5.55 8.51 12.21
C LEU A 279 6.43 8.18 10.99
N MET A 280 5.81 7.91 9.85
CA MET A 280 6.51 7.55 8.61
C MET A 280 6.70 8.79 7.73
N SER A 281 7.67 9.64 8.08
CA SER A 281 7.85 10.98 7.50
C SER A 281 8.57 11.02 6.14
N GLY A 282 8.80 9.89 5.51
CA GLY A 282 9.55 9.80 4.24
C GLY A 282 8.77 10.19 2.98
N GLY A 283 7.45 10.21 3.04
CA GLY A 283 6.54 10.53 1.93
C GLY A 283 5.11 10.70 2.44
N THR A 284 4.18 10.96 1.53
CA THR A 284 2.73 10.96 1.78
C THR A 284 2.11 9.67 1.26
N CYS A 285 0.92 9.33 1.72
CA CYS A 285 0.15 8.16 1.27
C CYS A 285 -1.33 8.52 1.12
N GLU A 286 -2.15 7.58 0.66
CA GLU A 286 -3.57 7.80 0.43
C GLU A 286 -4.32 8.30 1.67
N ALA A 287 -3.88 7.93 2.89
CA ALA A 287 -4.49 8.47 4.12
C ALA A 287 -4.48 9.99 4.15
N SER A 288 -3.39 10.64 3.69
CA SER A 288 -3.32 12.11 3.57
C SER A 288 -4.29 12.66 2.53
N ALA A 289 -4.46 11.97 1.39
CA ALA A 289 -5.43 12.36 0.39
C ALA A 289 -6.85 12.38 0.98
N PHE A 290 -7.25 11.30 1.64
CA PHE A 290 -8.56 11.22 2.29
C PHE A 290 -8.72 12.21 3.45
N ALA A 291 -7.66 12.45 4.25
CA ALA A 291 -7.69 13.39 5.37
C ALA A 291 -8.04 14.83 4.93
N VAL A 292 -7.51 15.27 3.79
CA VAL A 292 -7.80 16.61 3.22
C VAL A 292 -9.30 16.79 2.95
N PHE A 293 -10.01 15.72 2.60
CA PHE A 293 -11.45 15.74 2.34
C PHE A 293 -12.31 15.36 3.56
N GLY A 294 -11.71 15.33 4.75
CA GLY A 294 -12.44 15.23 6.03
C GLY A 294 -12.65 13.82 6.56
N TYR A 295 -12.09 12.79 5.92
CA TYR A 295 -12.12 11.43 6.47
C TYR A 295 -11.21 11.31 7.69
N GLN A 296 -11.58 10.45 8.62
CA GLN A 296 -10.70 10.06 9.71
C GLN A 296 -9.75 8.97 9.23
N THR A 297 -8.46 9.22 9.32
CA THR A 297 -7.44 8.38 8.67
C THR A 297 -6.41 7.86 9.65
N THR A 298 -5.86 6.69 9.34
CA THR A 298 -4.67 6.09 9.91
C THR A 298 -3.99 5.23 8.84
N GLY A 299 -2.97 4.46 9.18
CA GLY A 299 -2.33 3.57 8.23
C GLY A 299 -1.55 2.46 8.91
N ILE A 300 -1.14 1.50 8.10
CA ILE A 300 -0.09 0.55 8.41
C ILE A 300 1.05 0.73 7.42
N ALA A 301 2.27 0.31 7.80
CA ALA A 301 3.39 0.26 6.87
C ALA A 301 4.14 -1.06 7.00
N PHE A 302 4.41 -1.67 5.85
CA PHE A 302 5.37 -2.75 5.72
C PHE A 302 6.77 -2.13 5.63
N PRO A 303 7.70 -2.38 6.61
CA PRO A 303 9.05 -1.86 6.52
C PRO A 303 9.75 -2.37 5.26
N LEU A 304 10.13 -1.43 4.38
CA LEU A 304 10.61 -1.70 3.03
C LEU A 304 12.11 -1.45 2.88
N GLY A 305 12.80 -2.40 2.27
CA GLY A 305 14.17 -2.24 1.80
C GLY A 305 14.22 -1.94 0.31
N ASN A 306 15.28 -1.26 -0.15
CA ASN A 306 15.48 -0.80 -1.52
C ASN A 306 14.31 0.04 -2.04
N TYR A 307 13.78 0.93 -1.20
CA TYR A 307 12.65 1.79 -1.51
C TYR A 307 12.75 2.41 -2.91
N HIS A 308 11.70 2.26 -3.72
CA HIS A 308 11.65 2.65 -5.14
C HIS A 308 12.82 2.05 -5.96
N ASN A 309 13.19 0.81 -5.67
CA ASN A 309 14.29 0.07 -6.28
C ASN A 309 15.69 0.69 -6.06
N GLY A 310 15.81 1.70 -5.19
CA GLY A 310 17.08 2.35 -4.86
C GLY A 310 17.87 1.56 -3.82
N ALA A 311 18.88 0.80 -4.25
CA ALA A 311 19.80 0.08 -3.40
C ALA A 311 21.06 0.92 -3.05
N PRO A 312 21.85 0.51 -2.03
CA PRO A 312 23.10 1.17 -1.71
C PRO A 312 24.02 1.30 -2.92
N GLU A 313 24.90 2.32 -2.90
CA GLU A 313 25.87 2.62 -3.96
C GLU A 313 25.24 2.96 -5.32
N GLY A 314 23.97 3.41 -5.32
CA GLY A 314 23.25 3.80 -6.54
C GLY A 314 22.78 2.63 -7.41
N ARG A 315 22.84 1.40 -6.90
CA ARG A 315 22.33 0.23 -7.65
C ARG A 315 20.81 0.24 -7.72
N ILE A 316 20.28 -0.35 -8.78
CA ILE A 316 18.84 -0.59 -8.95
C ILE A 316 18.58 -2.06 -8.68
N GLU A 317 17.83 -2.36 -7.63
CA GLU A 317 17.53 -3.72 -7.19
C GLU A 317 16.08 -3.85 -6.75
N ALA A 318 15.59 -5.11 -6.72
CA ALA A 318 14.25 -5.40 -6.25
C ALA A 318 14.04 -4.90 -4.81
N GLU A 319 12.87 -4.36 -4.56
CA GLU A 319 12.39 -4.05 -3.21
C GLU A 319 12.19 -5.33 -2.41
N TYR A 320 12.18 -5.23 -1.10
CA TYR A 320 11.92 -6.39 -0.24
C TYR A 320 11.29 -6.01 1.10
N ILE A 321 10.46 -6.92 1.61
CA ILE A 321 9.84 -6.87 2.95
C ILE A 321 10.04 -8.20 3.68
N ASN A 322 9.88 -8.20 5.00
CA ASN A 322 9.87 -9.42 5.78
C ASN A 322 8.50 -10.14 5.67
N VAL A 323 8.52 -11.45 5.44
CA VAL A 323 7.30 -12.28 5.32
C VAL A 323 6.42 -12.19 6.56
N ASN A 324 7.01 -12.19 7.77
CA ASN A 324 6.23 -12.16 9.00
C ASN A 324 5.60 -10.79 9.25
N ASP A 325 6.27 -9.70 8.85
CA ASP A 325 5.68 -8.37 8.89
C ASP A 325 4.50 -8.27 7.93
N TYR A 326 4.61 -8.86 6.73
CA TYR A 326 3.54 -8.91 5.75
C TYR A 326 2.32 -9.68 6.28
N LEU A 327 2.52 -10.87 6.80
CA LEU A 327 1.45 -11.68 7.39
C LEU A 327 0.84 -11.01 8.63
N GLY A 328 1.67 -10.39 9.46
CA GLY A 328 1.22 -9.60 10.62
C GLY A 328 0.34 -8.41 10.22
N GLY A 329 0.65 -7.76 9.10
CA GLY A 329 -0.18 -6.68 8.53
C GLY A 329 -1.56 -7.18 8.12
N ILE A 330 -1.63 -8.31 7.41
CA ILE A 330 -2.90 -8.95 7.03
C ILE A 330 -3.75 -9.28 8.28
N GLU A 331 -3.12 -9.83 9.32
CA GLU A 331 -3.82 -10.14 10.57
C GLU A 331 -4.31 -8.88 11.27
N LEU A 332 -3.50 -7.82 11.29
CA LEU A 332 -3.84 -6.56 11.95
C LEU A 332 -5.04 -5.88 11.29
N ILE A 333 -5.06 -5.73 9.96
CA ILE A 333 -6.18 -5.10 9.24
C ILE A 333 -7.44 -5.96 9.28
N THR A 334 -7.32 -7.29 9.23
CA THR A 334 -8.44 -8.21 9.39
C THR A 334 -9.09 -8.06 10.77
N GLU A 335 -8.28 -8.05 11.83
CA GLU A 335 -8.79 -7.87 13.19
C GLU A 335 -9.32 -6.44 13.41
N ALA A 336 -8.72 -5.41 12.78
CA ALA A 336 -9.22 -4.03 12.80
C ALA A 336 -10.66 -3.95 12.30
N ALA A 337 -10.97 -4.61 11.17
CA ALA A 337 -12.33 -4.68 10.63
C ALA A 337 -13.32 -5.31 11.63
N ARG A 338 -12.90 -6.36 12.35
CA ARG A 338 -13.72 -7.00 13.40
C ARG A 338 -13.92 -6.15 14.64
N ARG A 339 -13.03 -5.18 14.90
CA ARG A 339 -13.00 -4.37 16.12
C ARG A 339 -13.41 -2.91 15.92
N VAL A 340 -13.89 -2.53 14.74
CA VAL A 340 -14.24 -1.14 14.43
C VAL A 340 -15.24 -0.54 15.45
N SER A 341 -16.22 -1.30 15.91
CA SER A 341 -17.21 -0.85 16.90
C SER A 341 -16.65 -0.79 18.32
N ASP A 342 -15.56 -1.51 18.62
CA ASP A 342 -14.94 -1.60 19.95
C ASP A 342 -13.68 -0.73 20.07
N ARG A 343 -13.34 0.05 19.06
CA ARG A 343 -12.10 0.84 18.96
C ARG A 343 -11.85 1.78 20.15
N VAL A 344 -12.91 2.29 20.77
CA VAL A 344 -12.80 3.23 21.89
C VAL A 344 -12.38 2.55 23.21
N ASN A 345 -12.40 1.21 23.27
CA ASN A 345 -12.14 0.41 24.48
C ASN A 345 -10.69 -0.09 24.55
N THR A 346 -9.73 0.69 24.05
CA THR A 346 -8.30 0.37 24.22
C THR A 346 -7.90 0.43 25.69
N ALA A 347 -6.96 -0.43 26.10
CA ALA A 347 -6.46 -0.49 27.47
C ALA A 347 -5.90 0.87 27.95
N PHE A 348 -5.23 1.62 27.07
CA PHE A 348 -4.74 2.95 27.38
C PHE A 348 -5.89 3.92 27.68
N ARG A 349 -6.94 3.97 26.82
CA ARG A 349 -8.09 4.85 27.04
C ARG A 349 -8.83 4.53 28.33
N GLN A 350 -9.01 3.24 28.65
CA GLN A 350 -9.62 2.82 29.92
C GLN A 350 -8.80 3.30 31.11
N ARG A 351 -7.50 3.04 31.12
CA ARG A 351 -6.60 3.49 32.18
C ARG A 351 -6.62 5.00 32.42
N ILE A 352 -6.69 5.81 31.36
CA ILE A 352 -6.70 7.28 31.50
C ILE A 352 -8.05 7.81 31.98
N ARG A 353 -9.16 7.14 31.63
CA ARG A 353 -10.50 7.52 32.16
C ARG A 353 -10.66 7.29 33.64
N GLU A 354 -9.97 6.33 34.19
CA GLU A 354 -10.07 5.93 35.61
C GLU A 354 -9.02 6.64 36.44
N VAL A 355 -9.42 7.65 37.20
CA VAL A 355 -8.55 8.27 38.21
C VAL A 355 -8.71 7.51 39.52
N PRO A 356 -7.64 6.91 40.08
CA PRO A 356 -7.69 6.22 41.34
C PRO A 356 -8.32 7.10 42.47
N PRO A 357 -9.25 6.58 43.29
CA PRO A 357 -9.99 7.37 44.27
C PRO A 357 -9.08 8.15 45.23
N ASN A 358 -7.97 7.55 45.67
CA ASN A 358 -7.00 8.19 46.56
C ASN A 358 -6.29 9.40 45.88
N LEU A 359 -6.02 9.33 44.58
CA LEU A 359 -5.44 10.45 43.86
C LEU A 359 -6.46 11.56 43.62
N ARG A 360 -7.70 11.18 43.28
CA ARG A 360 -8.82 12.14 43.19
C ARG A 360 -9.00 12.91 44.51
N GLN A 361 -9.03 12.19 45.63
CA GLN A 361 -9.18 12.83 46.95
C GLN A 361 -8.00 13.77 47.23
N ARG A 362 -6.76 13.33 46.97
CA ARG A 362 -5.56 14.16 47.15
C ARG A 362 -5.63 15.47 46.35
N MET A 363 -6.13 15.44 45.12
CA MET A 363 -6.33 16.64 44.30
C MET A 363 -7.36 17.58 44.91
N LEU A 364 -8.44 17.07 45.47
CA LEU A 364 -9.45 17.86 46.19
C LEU A 364 -8.87 18.51 47.44
N ASP A 365 -8.08 17.75 48.24
CA ASP A 365 -7.52 18.23 49.51
C ASP A 365 -6.40 19.28 49.28
N THR A 366 -5.77 19.31 48.13
CA THR A 366 -4.65 20.21 47.80
C THR A 366 -5.01 21.31 46.79
N GLY A 367 -6.27 21.36 46.36
CA GLY A 367 -6.72 22.27 45.30
C GLY A 367 -7.24 23.63 45.80
N ASN A 368 -7.12 23.93 47.11
CA ASN A 368 -7.55 25.18 47.75
C ASN A 368 -6.37 26.08 48.05
#